data_498b336d47b7cdedb76393e80272ff2d
#
_entry.id   498b336d47b7cdedb76393e80272ff2d
#
_cell.length_a   1.000
_cell.length_b   1.000
_cell.length_c   1.000
_cell.angle_alpha   90.00
_cell.angle_beta   90.00
_cell.angle_gamma   90.00
#
_symmetry.space_group_name_H-M   'P 1'
#
loop_
_entity.id
_entity.type
_entity.pdbx_description
1 polymer ?
#
loop_
_entity_poly.entity_id
_entity_poly.type
_entity_poly.pdbx_seq_one_letter_code
_entity_poly.pdbx_strand_id
1 'polypeptide(L)'
;MNHMILEIFNNLNPYLITLVLLLITPKIVTLIFTKLSALTTPVFLLDFACYKPKQDSTQRALTRKMVVDKARKYGLTYSKETVDFMEKILERSGLGNETYFPEAAVVDEPTYPPTMQKAVEESQEVIFGVVEDLLAKTKVNAKDIGIVIVNCSLFNVVPSLSAMVVNKFKLRDDVKAYNVSGMGCSGGLRCIGLAKNLLEVHKNMLALVVSTENLTDNCYMGNNLSMIGTNCYFRVGGAAMLLTNRSSDLSQVKYQLIHSIDIQTASSDLSYSSINHQEDEDGFRGIAVNKDLIVSATEAI
;
A
#
# COMPACT_ATOMS: atom_id res chain seq x y z
N MET A 1 -50.38 -27.89 -25.37
CA MET A 1 -48.94 -28.14 -25.06
C MET A 1 -48.68 -28.39 -23.55
N ASN A 2 -49.27 -27.61 -22.63
CA ASN A 2 -49.07 -27.80 -21.18
C ASN A 2 -49.68 -29.09 -20.58
N HIS A 3 -50.80 -29.60 -21.10
CA HIS A 3 -51.46 -30.81 -20.59
C HIS A 3 -50.66 -32.09 -20.90
N MET A 4 -50.12 -32.18 -22.08
CA MET A 4 -49.31 -33.34 -22.50
C MET A 4 -47.97 -33.45 -21.76
N ILE A 5 -47.35 -32.31 -21.37
CA ILE A 5 -46.12 -32.27 -20.59
C ILE A 5 -46.37 -32.72 -19.15
N LEU A 6 -47.53 -32.34 -18.56
CA LEU A 6 -47.94 -32.80 -17.22
C LEU A 6 -48.23 -34.30 -17.17
N GLU A 7 -48.86 -34.87 -18.20
CA GLU A 7 -49.12 -36.31 -18.28
C GLU A 7 -47.85 -37.16 -18.41
N ILE A 8 -46.82 -36.65 -19.15
CA ILE A 8 -45.53 -37.31 -19.27
C ILE A 8 -44.80 -37.28 -17.91
N PHE A 9 -44.88 -36.17 -17.16
CA PHE A 9 -44.24 -36.05 -15.84
C PHE A 9 -44.89 -36.95 -14.79
N ASN A 10 -46.19 -37.16 -14.82
CA ASN A 10 -46.95 -37.97 -13.87
C ASN A 10 -46.73 -39.48 -14.09
N ASN A 11 -46.28 -39.90 -15.27
CA ASN A 11 -46.02 -41.31 -15.61
C ASN A 11 -44.55 -41.70 -15.53
N LEU A 12 -43.63 -40.78 -15.21
CA LEU A 12 -42.22 -41.12 -15.02
C LEU A 12 -41.93 -41.68 -13.62
N ASN A 13 -41.20 -42.79 -13.59
CA ASN A 13 -40.76 -43.44 -12.37
C ASN A 13 -39.99 -42.41 -11.51
N PRO A 14 -40.41 -42.12 -10.25
CA PRO A 14 -39.78 -41.10 -9.40
C PRO A 14 -38.29 -41.38 -9.15
N TYR A 15 -37.84 -42.63 -9.15
CA TYR A 15 -36.44 -43.01 -9.07
C TYR A 15 -35.63 -42.58 -10.29
N LEU A 16 -36.25 -42.63 -11.48
CA LEU A 16 -35.64 -42.19 -12.74
C LEU A 16 -35.49 -40.66 -12.77
N ILE A 17 -36.50 -39.93 -12.31
CA ILE A 17 -36.47 -38.47 -12.15
C ILE A 17 -35.35 -38.05 -11.19
N THR A 18 -35.25 -38.73 -10.04
CA THR A 18 -34.21 -38.46 -9.04
C THR A 18 -32.81 -38.74 -9.59
N LEU A 19 -32.64 -39.83 -10.32
CA LEU A 19 -31.37 -40.21 -10.95
C LEU A 19 -30.95 -39.17 -12.01
N VAL A 20 -31.88 -38.74 -12.84
CA VAL A 20 -31.65 -37.71 -13.89
C VAL A 20 -31.30 -36.37 -13.24
N LEU A 21 -31.98 -35.97 -12.16
CA LEU A 21 -31.66 -34.74 -11.42
C LEU A 21 -30.26 -34.83 -10.78
N LEU A 22 -29.89 -35.97 -10.17
CA LEU A 22 -28.57 -36.20 -9.59
C LEU A 22 -27.43 -36.15 -10.62
N LEU A 23 -27.69 -36.50 -11.88
CA LEU A 23 -26.72 -36.47 -12.96
C LEU A 23 -26.62 -35.10 -13.64
N ILE A 24 -27.72 -34.34 -13.67
CA ILE A 24 -27.80 -33.04 -14.36
C ILE A 24 -27.40 -31.90 -13.43
N THR A 25 -27.80 -31.91 -12.14
CA THR A 25 -27.49 -30.84 -11.19
C THR A 25 -26.01 -30.52 -11.07
N PRO A 26 -25.08 -31.50 -10.93
CA PRO A 26 -23.65 -31.18 -10.85
C PRO A 26 -23.13 -30.53 -12.14
N LYS A 27 -23.62 -30.94 -13.32
CA LYS A 27 -23.25 -30.34 -14.61
C LYS A 27 -23.77 -28.93 -14.76
N ILE A 28 -25.00 -28.66 -14.32
CA ILE A 28 -25.58 -27.31 -14.32
C ILE A 28 -24.87 -26.42 -13.34
N VAL A 29 -24.59 -26.91 -12.12
CA VAL A 29 -23.81 -26.18 -11.11
C VAL A 29 -22.40 -25.87 -11.63
N THR A 30 -21.73 -26.83 -12.23
CA THR A 30 -20.41 -26.61 -12.85
C THR A 30 -20.48 -25.60 -13.99
N LEU A 31 -21.51 -25.66 -14.84
CA LEU A 31 -21.71 -24.72 -15.94
C LEU A 31 -22.03 -23.31 -15.43
N ILE A 32 -22.81 -23.19 -14.37
CA ILE A 32 -23.07 -21.90 -13.71
C ILE A 32 -21.80 -21.36 -13.08
N PHE A 33 -21.04 -22.17 -12.35
CA PHE A 33 -19.77 -21.77 -11.75
C PHE A 33 -18.74 -21.38 -12.82
N THR A 34 -18.60 -22.12 -13.91
CA THR A 34 -17.70 -21.75 -15.01
C THR A 34 -18.15 -20.48 -15.73
N LYS A 35 -19.45 -20.25 -15.89
CA LYS A 35 -19.97 -18.99 -16.43
C LYS A 35 -19.81 -17.82 -15.45
N LEU A 36 -20.01 -18.01 -14.15
CA LEU A 36 -19.75 -16.98 -13.14
C LEU A 36 -18.25 -16.65 -13.05
N SER A 37 -17.36 -17.63 -13.05
CA SER A 37 -15.91 -17.40 -13.06
C SER A 37 -15.43 -16.77 -14.37
N ALA A 38 -16.10 -16.99 -15.48
CA ALA A 38 -15.84 -16.32 -16.77
C ALA A 38 -16.34 -14.85 -16.80
N LEU A 39 -17.15 -14.43 -15.81
CA LEU A 39 -17.61 -13.05 -15.68
C LEU A 39 -16.57 -12.16 -14.98
N THR A 40 -15.63 -12.73 -14.21
CA THR A 40 -14.54 -11.97 -13.58
C THR A 40 -13.32 -11.94 -14.51
N THR A 41 -12.89 -10.75 -14.87
CA THR A 41 -11.66 -10.57 -15.66
C THR A 41 -10.46 -10.90 -14.77
N PRO A 42 -9.62 -11.89 -15.12
CA PRO A 42 -8.48 -12.24 -14.29
C PRO A 42 -7.48 -11.09 -14.26
N VAL A 43 -6.92 -10.84 -13.08
CA VAL A 43 -5.94 -9.79 -12.83
C VAL A 43 -4.61 -10.42 -12.46
N PHE A 44 -3.53 -9.90 -13.01
CA PHE A 44 -2.19 -10.42 -12.83
C PHE A 44 -1.22 -9.34 -12.38
N LEU A 45 -0.24 -9.74 -11.58
CA LEU A 45 0.95 -8.93 -11.32
C LEU A 45 1.93 -9.13 -12.48
N LEU A 46 2.19 -8.06 -13.23
CA LEU A 46 3.19 -8.07 -14.28
C LEU A 46 4.60 -8.04 -13.69
N ASP A 47 4.91 -7.00 -12.90
CA ASP A 47 6.16 -6.90 -12.16
C ASP A 47 6.05 -5.84 -11.04
N PHE A 48 7.10 -5.75 -10.21
CA PHE A 48 7.24 -4.75 -9.16
C PHE A 48 8.68 -4.28 -9.04
N ALA A 49 8.87 -3.11 -8.44
CA ALA A 49 10.15 -2.55 -8.03
C ALA A 49 10.06 -2.01 -6.61
N CYS A 50 11.16 -2.09 -5.88
CA CYS A 50 11.33 -1.45 -4.58
C CYS A 50 12.31 -0.31 -4.72
N TYR A 51 11.99 0.84 -4.15
CA TYR A 51 12.84 2.01 -4.18
C TYR A 51 14.17 1.75 -3.46
N LYS A 52 15.24 2.17 -4.09
CA LYS A 52 16.57 2.27 -3.48
C LYS A 52 17.17 3.61 -3.88
N PRO A 53 17.61 4.43 -2.92
CA PRO A 53 18.26 5.70 -3.23
C PRO A 53 19.42 5.53 -4.21
N LYS A 54 19.49 6.39 -5.22
CA LYS A 54 20.58 6.43 -6.19
C LYS A 54 21.81 7.10 -5.54
N GLN A 55 22.96 7.01 -6.20
CA GLN A 55 24.22 7.52 -5.66
C GLN A 55 24.22 9.05 -5.50
N ASP A 56 23.46 9.76 -6.33
CA ASP A 56 23.24 11.22 -6.31
C ASP A 56 22.03 11.65 -5.45
N SER A 57 21.37 10.70 -4.76
CA SER A 57 20.26 10.99 -3.87
C SER A 57 20.66 11.89 -2.70
N THR A 58 19.73 12.74 -2.26
CA THR A 58 19.89 13.53 -1.02
C THR A 58 19.70 12.68 0.24
N GLN A 59 19.07 11.53 0.10
CA GLN A 59 18.83 10.58 1.20
C GLN A 59 20.11 9.84 1.55
N ARG A 60 20.34 9.60 2.85
CA ARG A 60 21.57 8.99 3.34
C ARG A 60 21.28 7.79 4.23
N ALA A 61 22.12 6.77 4.10
CA ALA A 61 22.15 5.68 5.04
C ALA A 61 22.78 6.15 6.36
N LEU A 62 22.06 5.92 7.47
CA LEU A 62 22.58 6.15 8.81
C LEU A 62 22.66 4.83 9.57
N THR A 63 23.79 4.62 10.24
CA THR A 63 23.91 3.55 11.22
C THR A 63 23.10 3.87 12.47
N ARG A 64 22.72 2.83 13.23
CA ARG A 64 22.03 3.02 14.51
C ARG A 64 22.76 3.99 15.43
N LYS A 65 24.10 3.86 15.50
CA LYS A 65 24.97 4.76 16.28
C LYS A 65 24.83 6.21 15.81
N MET A 66 24.91 6.46 14.51
CA MET A 66 24.77 7.81 13.96
C MET A 66 23.42 8.45 14.29
N VAL A 67 22.33 7.67 14.28
CA VAL A 67 21.00 8.16 14.67
C VAL A 67 20.98 8.59 16.13
N VAL A 68 21.54 7.77 17.04
CA VAL A 68 21.61 8.09 18.46
C VAL A 68 22.53 9.28 18.73
N ASP A 69 23.70 9.34 18.06
CA ASP A 69 24.65 10.45 18.21
C ASP A 69 24.05 11.79 17.72
N LYS A 70 23.27 11.74 16.61
CA LYS A 70 22.51 12.91 16.15
C LYS A 70 21.44 13.31 17.17
N ALA A 71 20.65 12.37 17.68
CA ALA A 71 19.64 12.65 18.70
C ALA A 71 20.25 13.30 19.96
N ARG A 72 21.45 12.86 20.39
CA ARG A 72 22.20 13.47 21.48
C ARG A 72 22.72 14.87 21.15
N LYS A 73 23.26 15.07 19.93
CA LYS A 73 23.80 16.36 19.48
C LYS A 73 22.71 17.43 19.35
N TYR A 74 21.56 17.05 18.87
CA TYR A 74 20.37 17.91 18.73
C TYR A 74 19.46 17.87 19.95
N GLY A 75 19.98 17.50 21.11
CA GLY A 75 19.32 17.34 22.41
C GLY A 75 18.70 18.62 23.01
N LEU A 76 18.50 19.66 22.20
CA LEU A 76 17.63 20.79 22.56
C LEU A 76 16.15 20.36 22.63
N THR A 77 15.78 19.26 21.98
CA THR A 77 14.42 18.74 21.95
C THR A 77 14.27 17.41 22.69
N TYR A 78 15.26 16.50 22.62
CA TYR A 78 15.17 15.19 23.25
C TYR A 78 15.79 15.14 24.64
N SER A 79 15.01 14.67 25.61
CA SER A 79 15.52 14.35 26.95
C SER A 79 16.48 13.17 26.91
N LYS A 80 17.30 13.03 27.96
CA LYS A 80 18.17 11.86 28.12
C LYS A 80 17.37 10.55 28.09
N GLU A 81 16.21 10.53 28.76
CA GLU A 81 15.32 9.37 28.81
C GLU A 81 14.81 8.98 27.42
N THR A 82 14.42 9.95 26.60
CA THR A 82 14.01 9.73 25.21
C THR A 82 15.12 9.13 24.38
N VAL A 83 16.34 9.65 24.47
CA VAL A 83 17.49 9.14 23.73
C VAL A 83 17.85 7.71 24.16
N ASP A 84 17.86 7.43 25.47
CA ASP A 84 18.12 6.08 26.00
C ASP A 84 17.03 5.08 25.52
N PHE A 85 15.79 5.54 25.40
CA PHE A 85 14.68 4.74 24.85
C PHE A 85 14.89 4.49 23.34
N MET A 86 15.24 5.51 22.55
CA MET A 86 15.57 5.36 21.12
C MET A 86 16.67 4.34 20.90
N GLU A 87 17.75 4.39 21.69
CA GLU A 87 18.88 3.46 21.59
C GLU A 87 18.39 2.01 21.80
N LYS A 88 17.61 1.75 22.84
CA LYS A 88 17.04 0.42 23.12
C LYS A 88 16.13 -0.09 21.99
N ILE A 89 15.28 0.79 21.40
CA ILE A 89 14.42 0.40 20.27
C ILE A 89 15.26 0.08 19.05
N LEU A 90 16.22 0.94 18.69
CA LEU A 90 17.08 0.75 17.54
C LEU A 90 17.89 -0.55 17.62
N GLU A 91 18.38 -0.93 18.80
CA GLU A 91 19.06 -2.21 19.04
C GLU A 91 18.15 -3.41 18.77
N ARG A 92 16.85 -3.30 19.13
CA ARG A 92 15.88 -4.38 19.02
C ARG A 92 15.07 -4.36 17.71
N SER A 93 15.23 -3.31 16.91
CA SER A 93 14.42 -3.09 15.69
C SER A 93 14.61 -4.13 14.60
N GLY A 94 15.74 -4.87 14.62
CA GLY A 94 16.13 -5.74 13.52
C GLY A 94 16.65 -5.00 12.28
N LEU A 95 16.61 -3.65 12.27
CA LEU A 95 17.12 -2.84 11.16
C LEU A 95 18.64 -2.91 11.08
N GLY A 96 19.16 -3.00 9.86
CA GLY A 96 20.60 -2.95 9.59
C GLY A 96 21.19 -1.54 9.74
N ASN A 97 22.50 -1.42 9.46
CA ASN A 97 23.23 -0.15 9.50
C ASN A 97 23.19 0.61 8.16
N GLU A 98 22.47 0.10 7.17
CA GLU A 98 22.36 0.70 5.83
C GLU A 98 20.89 0.99 5.52
N THR A 99 20.24 1.75 6.40
CA THR A 99 18.85 2.16 6.23
C THR A 99 18.78 3.67 6.01
N TYR A 100 17.92 4.09 5.08
CA TYR A 100 17.95 5.45 4.55
C TYR A 100 16.98 6.37 5.29
N PHE A 101 17.45 7.60 5.48
CA PHE A 101 16.68 8.70 6.05
C PHE A 101 16.54 9.83 5.03
N PRO A 102 15.47 10.67 5.13
CA PRO A 102 15.34 11.83 4.27
C PRO A 102 16.42 12.86 4.55
N GLU A 103 16.69 13.74 3.59
CA GLU A 103 17.68 14.82 3.72
C GLU A 103 17.47 15.63 5.01
N ALA A 104 16.21 15.99 5.32
CA ALA A 104 15.87 16.77 6.50
C ALA A 104 16.36 16.15 7.83
N ALA A 105 16.47 14.81 7.89
CA ALA A 105 16.95 14.11 9.08
C ALA A 105 18.50 13.94 9.12
N VAL A 106 19.19 14.19 8.00
CA VAL A 106 20.64 13.94 7.90
C VAL A 106 21.49 15.21 7.90
N VAL A 107 20.92 16.37 7.63
CA VAL A 107 21.63 17.66 7.69
C VAL A 107 22.11 17.97 9.11
N ASP A 108 23.19 18.74 9.22
CA ASP A 108 23.79 19.05 10.51
C ASP A 108 23.04 20.07 11.34
N GLU A 109 22.21 20.90 10.71
CA GLU A 109 21.36 21.89 11.36
C GLU A 109 19.92 21.75 10.80
N PRO A 110 19.14 20.76 11.31
CA PRO A 110 17.80 20.56 10.83
C PRO A 110 16.88 21.75 11.18
N THR A 111 16.17 22.26 10.19
CA THR A 111 15.11 23.23 10.41
C THR A 111 13.87 22.50 10.88
N TYR A 112 13.29 22.89 12.02
CA TYR A 112 12.05 22.34 12.50
C TYR A 112 10.98 23.43 12.65
N PRO A 113 9.74 23.18 12.20
CA PRO A 113 9.32 22.03 11.37
C PRO A 113 10.02 22.04 9.99
N PRO A 114 10.23 20.88 9.38
CA PRO A 114 10.73 20.81 8.00
C PRO A 114 9.79 21.55 7.05
N THR A 115 10.33 22.06 5.96
CA THR A 115 9.51 22.79 4.99
C THR A 115 8.65 21.83 4.17
N MET A 116 7.45 22.26 3.79
CA MET A 116 6.59 21.55 2.84
C MET A 116 7.34 21.15 1.56
N GLN A 117 8.24 22.03 1.07
CA GLN A 117 9.03 21.76 -0.11
C GLN A 117 9.94 20.53 0.06
N LYS A 118 10.60 20.36 1.21
CA LYS A 118 11.45 19.20 1.50
C LYS A 118 10.63 17.89 1.58
N ALA A 119 9.43 17.94 2.14
CA ALA A 119 8.52 16.80 2.16
C ALA A 119 8.04 16.42 0.75
N VAL A 120 7.74 17.40 -0.11
CA VAL A 120 7.41 17.17 -1.52
C VAL A 120 8.59 16.55 -2.26
N GLU A 121 9.81 17.07 -2.07
CA GLU A 121 11.04 16.55 -2.71
C GLU A 121 11.29 15.09 -2.33
N GLU A 122 11.18 14.73 -1.04
CA GLU A 122 11.28 13.34 -0.59
C GLU A 122 10.28 12.44 -1.31
N SER A 123 8.99 12.83 -1.31
CA SER A 123 7.94 12.02 -1.95
C SER A 123 8.16 11.88 -3.45
N GLN A 124 8.59 12.94 -4.13
CA GLN A 124 8.89 12.89 -5.56
C GLN A 124 10.08 12.00 -5.85
N GLU A 125 11.15 12.08 -5.07
CA GLU A 125 12.35 11.27 -5.26
C GLU A 125 12.02 9.77 -5.14
N VAL A 126 11.27 9.38 -4.11
CA VAL A 126 10.87 7.99 -3.89
C VAL A 126 9.91 7.51 -4.98
N ILE A 127 8.82 8.26 -5.22
CA ILE A 127 7.78 7.85 -6.17
C ILE A 127 8.31 7.79 -7.60
N PHE A 128 9.03 8.83 -8.02
CA PHE A 128 9.55 8.87 -9.39
C PHE A 128 10.64 7.83 -9.60
N GLY A 129 11.55 7.67 -8.62
CA GLY A 129 12.62 6.69 -8.69
C GLY A 129 12.09 5.27 -8.84
N VAL A 130 11.14 4.86 -8.01
CA VAL A 130 10.60 3.50 -8.08
C VAL A 130 9.77 3.24 -9.34
N VAL A 131 9.04 4.25 -9.84
CA VAL A 131 8.30 4.12 -11.11
C VAL A 131 9.26 4.07 -12.30
N GLU A 132 10.31 4.89 -12.34
CA GLU A 132 11.35 4.83 -13.36
C GLU A 132 11.99 3.44 -13.42
N ASP A 133 12.37 2.88 -12.27
CA ASP A 133 12.97 1.54 -12.18
C ASP A 133 12.01 0.45 -12.67
N LEU A 134 10.72 0.55 -12.32
CA LEU A 134 9.70 -0.40 -12.76
C LEU A 134 9.45 -0.33 -14.27
N LEU A 135 9.33 0.87 -14.83
CA LEU A 135 9.17 1.06 -16.27
C LEU A 135 10.40 0.61 -17.06
N ALA A 136 11.61 0.90 -16.54
CA ALA A 136 12.86 0.43 -17.14
C ALA A 136 12.97 -1.10 -17.13
N LYS A 137 12.52 -1.75 -16.06
CA LYS A 137 12.53 -3.20 -15.90
C LYS A 137 11.53 -3.91 -16.83
N THR A 138 10.32 -3.37 -16.91
CA THR A 138 9.22 -4.00 -17.67
C THR A 138 9.16 -3.59 -19.13
N LYS A 139 9.84 -2.51 -19.51
CA LYS A 139 9.76 -1.87 -20.84
C LYS A 139 8.35 -1.40 -21.22
N VAL A 140 7.46 -1.28 -20.24
CA VAL A 140 6.12 -0.75 -20.43
C VAL A 140 6.20 0.75 -20.76
N ASN A 141 5.46 1.17 -21.78
CA ASN A 141 5.32 2.59 -22.09
C ASN A 141 4.39 3.24 -21.05
N ALA A 142 4.80 4.35 -20.45
CA ALA A 142 4.00 5.07 -19.48
C ALA A 142 2.60 5.44 -20.00
N LYS A 143 2.45 5.71 -21.29
CA LYS A 143 1.17 5.99 -21.94
C LYS A 143 0.21 4.80 -22.00
N ASP A 144 0.70 3.58 -21.79
CA ASP A 144 -0.16 2.39 -21.72
C ASP A 144 -0.85 2.23 -20.34
N ILE A 145 -0.40 2.97 -19.34
CA ILE A 145 -0.98 2.95 -18.00
C ILE A 145 -2.34 3.67 -18.03
N GLY A 146 -3.41 2.93 -17.76
CA GLY A 146 -4.77 3.45 -17.74
C GLY A 146 -5.30 3.75 -16.33
N ILE A 147 -4.64 3.20 -15.29
CA ILE A 147 -5.02 3.40 -13.89
C ILE A 147 -3.75 3.70 -13.09
N VAL A 148 -3.80 4.72 -12.23
CA VAL A 148 -2.74 5.08 -11.27
C VAL A 148 -3.34 5.17 -9.89
N ILE A 149 -2.77 4.46 -8.94
CA ILE A 149 -3.16 4.51 -7.52
C ILE A 149 -1.90 4.77 -6.71
N VAL A 150 -1.86 5.88 -5.99
CA VAL A 150 -0.75 6.22 -5.11
C VAL A 150 -1.23 6.19 -3.67
N ASN A 151 -0.53 5.44 -2.81
CA ASN A 151 -0.75 5.41 -1.37
C ASN A 151 0.35 6.20 -0.66
N CYS A 152 -0.09 7.14 0.16
CA CYS A 152 0.69 7.78 1.21
C CYS A 152 -0.30 8.23 2.29
N SER A 153 -0.16 7.74 3.52
CA SER A 153 -1.19 7.96 4.53
C SER A 153 -1.07 9.31 5.21
N LEU A 154 0.14 9.77 5.45
CA LEU A 154 0.43 10.90 6.33
C LEU A 154 0.79 12.19 5.57
N PHE A 155 0.99 12.12 4.25
CA PHE A 155 1.34 13.29 3.45
C PHE A 155 0.39 13.45 2.26
N ASN A 156 -0.53 14.41 2.39
CA ASN A 156 -1.56 14.68 1.40
C ASN A 156 -1.48 16.14 0.95
N VAL A 157 -1.04 16.35 -0.27
CA VAL A 157 -0.77 17.68 -0.84
C VAL A 157 -1.59 17.96 -2.08
N VAL A 158 -1.62 19.22 -2.49
CA VAL A 158 -2.22 19.67 -3.73
C VAL A 158 -1.10 20.35 -4.57
N PRO A 159 -0.85 19.87 -5.81
CA PRO A 159 -1.45 18.71 -6.50
C PRO A 159 -1.19 17.38 -5.79
N SER A 160 -2.11 16.40 -5.97
CA SER A 160 -1.97 15.08 -5.33
C SER A 160 -0.73 14.33 -5.84
N LEU A 161 -0.23 13.37 -5.04
CA LEU A 161 0.90 12.54 -5.44
C LEU A 161 0.62 11.74 -6.73
N SER A 162 -0.64 11.30 -6.92
CA SER A 162 -1.04 10.67 -8.18
C SER A 162 -1.00 11.62 -9.36
N ALA A 163 -1.41 12.89 -9.18
CA ALA A 163 -1.29 13.92 -10.21
C ALA A 163 0.18 14.24 -10.56
N MET A 164 1.07 14.19 -9.56
CA MET A 164 2.51 14.34 -9.80
C MET A 164 3.06 13.21 -10.68
N VAL A 165 2.62 11.95 -10.47
CA VAL A 165 2.98 10.81 -11.33
C VAL A 165 2.47 11.03 -12.76
N VAL A 166 1.20 11.40 -12.92
CA VAL A 166 0.60 11.69 -14.23
C VAL A 166 1.40 12.74 -14.98
N ASN A 167 1.75 13.84 -14.29
CA ASN A 167 2.51 14.93 -14.88
C ASN A 167 3.96 14.54 -15.21
N LYS A 168 4.67 13.87 -14.29
CA LYS A 168 6.09 13.49 -14.49
C LYS A 168 6.26 12.54 -15.67
N PHE A 169 5.41 11.52 -15.77
CA PHE A 169 5.53 10.46 -16.78
C PHE A 169 4.67 10.70 -18.01
N LYS A 170 3.96 11.85 -18.09
CA LYS A 170 3.11 12.23 -19.22
C LYS A 170 2.15 11.10 -19.61
N LEU A 171 1.42 10.60 -18.61
CA LEU A 171 0.45 9.53 -18.82
C LEU A 171 -0.67 10.02 -19.77
N ARG A 172 -1.52 9.09 -20.21
CA ARG A 172 -2.63 9.37 -21.11
C ARG A 172 -3.68 10.29 -20.45
N ASP A 173 -4.42 11.05 -21.23
CA ASP A 173 -5.38 12.07 -20.71
C ASP A 173 -6.60 11.47 -20.02
N ASP A 174 -6.96 10.21 -20.36
CA ASP A 174 -8.08 9.47 -19.77
C ASP A 174 -7.66 8.54 -18.63
N VAL A 175 -6.42 8.67 -18.12
CA VAL A 175 -5.95 7.90 -16.97
C VAL A 175 -6.81 8.13 -15.74
N LYS A 176 -7.16 7.05 -15.06
CA LYS A 176 -7.89 7.09 -13.79
C LYS A 176 -6.89 7.18 -12.65
N ALA A 177 -6.77 8.36 -12.04
CA ALA A 177 -5.80 8.62 -10.98
C ALA A 177 -6.48 8.71 -9.62
N TYR A 178 -5.97 7.95 -8.66
CA TYR A 178 -6.47 7.89 -7.27
C TYR A 178 -5.33 8.14 -6.29
N ASN A 179 -5.65 8.86 -5.22
CA ASN A 179 -4.79 9.00 -4.06
C ASN A 179 -5.47 8.34 -2.86
N VAL A 180 -4.79 7.38 -2.23
CA VAL A 180 -5.29 6.65 -1.06
C VAL A 180 -4.49 7.09 0.15
N SER A 181 -5.19 7.50 1.22
CA SER A 181 -4.57 8.06 2.42
C SER A 181 -5.29 7.66 3.69
N GLY A 182 -4.65 7.91 4.84
CA GLY A 182 -5.26 7.70 6.15
C GLY A 182 -5.45 6.23 6.57
N MET A 183 -4.86 5.28 5.84
CA MET A 183 -5.01 3.84 6.08
C MET A 183 -3.76 3.20 6.70
N GLY A 184 -2.73 4.00 7.00
CA GLY A 184 -1.46 3.52 7.52
C GLY A 184 -0.83 2.42 6.66
N CYS A 185 -0.18 1.46 7.32
CA CYS A 185 0.57 0.39 6.62
C CYS A 185 -0.32 -0.55 5.78
N SER A 186 -1.64 -0.59 6.01
CA SER A 186 -2.56 -1.40 5.19
C SER A 186 -2.83 -0.79 3.81
N GLY A 187 -2.53 0.49 3.61
CA GLY A 187 -2.87 1.24 2.40
C GLY A 187 -2.32 0.62 1.12
N GLY A 188 -1.09 0.09 1.16
CA GLY A 188 -0.50 -0.58 0.00
C GLY A 188 -1.30 -1.81 -0.46
N LEU A 189 -1.72 -2.67 0.46
CA LEU A 189 -2.54 -3.85 0.15
C LEU A 189 -3.94 -3.45 -0.32
N ARG A 190 -4.53 -2.42 0.30
CA ARG A 190 -5.82 -1.88 -0.14
C ARG A 190 -5.76 -1.29 -1.55
N CYS A 191 -4.64 -0.68 -1.93
CA CYS A 191 -4.44 -0.21 -3.30
C CYS A 191 -4.38 -1.36 -4.32
N ILE A 192 -3.82 -2.51 -3.95
CA ILE A 192 -3.84 -3.71 -4.79
C ILE A 192 -5.28 -4.21 -4.97
N GLY A 193 -6.06 -4.28 -3.88
CA GLY A 193 -7.48 -4.64 -3.94
C GLY A 193 -8.30 -3.67 -4.81
N LEU A 194 -8.08 -2.36 -4.64
CA LEU A 194 -8.72 -1.33 -5.47
C LEU A 194 -8.34 -1.48 -6.95
N ALA A 195 -7.06 -1.70 -7.25
CA ALA A 195 -6.60 -1.91 -8.62
C ALA A 195 -7.24 -3.17 -9.23
N LYS A 196 -7.35 -4.26 -8.45
CA LYS A 196 -8.06 -5.49 -8.89
C LYS A 196 -9.50 -5.16 -9.27
N ASN A 197 -10.25 -4.51 -8.40
CA ASN A 197 -11.66 -4.17 -8.65
C ASN A 197 -11.82 -3.27 -9.89
N LEU A 198 -10.93 -2.29 -10.06
CA LEU A 198 -10.94 -1.42 -11.23
C LEU A 198 -10.61 -2.19 -12.53
N LEU A 199 -9.63 -3.11 -12.49
CA LEU A 199 -9.27 -3.94 -13.63
C LEU A 199 -10.35 -4.97 -13.98
N GLU A 200 -11.16 -5.44 -13.02
CA GLU A 200 -12.31 -6.29 -13.30
C GLU A 200 -13.38 -5.57 -14.12
N VAL A 201 -13.57 -4.26 -13.86
CA VAL A 201 -14.54 -3.42 -14.58
C VAL A 201 -13.97 -2.89 -15.90
N HIS A 202 -12.71 -2.44 -15.89
CA HIS A 202 -12.03 -1.85 -17.04
C HIS A 202 -11.15 -2.88 -17.73
N LYS A 203 -11.59 -3.38 -18.89
CA LYS A 203 -10.88 -4.43 -19.63
C LYS A 203 -9.68 -3.89 -20.42
N ASN A 204 -8.69 -4.75 -20.64
CA ASN A 204 -7.51 -4.47 -21.44
C ASN A 204 -6.70 -3.25 -20.95
N MET A 205 -6.44 -3.20 -19.65
CA MET A 205 -5.74 -2.09 -18.99
C MET A 205 -4.54 -2.53 -18.16
N LEU A 206 -3.63 -1.57 -17.96
CA LEU A 206 -2.56 -1.60 -16.97
C LEU A 206 -2.90 -0.67 -15.81
N ALA A 207 -2.67 -1.13 -14.59
CA ALA A 207 -2.75 -0.34 -13.37
C ALA A 207 -1.38 -0.23 -12.71
N LEU A 208 -0.93 0.99 -12.48
CA LEU A 208 0.24 1.31 -11.68
C LEU A 208 -0.21 1.58 -10.24
N VAL A 209 0.30 0.79 -9.31
CA VAL A 209 0.12 0.99 -7.86
C VAL A 209 1.45 1.42 -7.28
N VAL A 210 1.48 2.54 -6.54
CA VAL A 210 2.66 3.03 -5.84
C VAL A 210 2.33 3.21 -4.38
N SER A 211 3.18 2.69 -3.50
CA SER A 211 3.02 2.83 -2.06
C SER A 211 4.31 3.36 -1.44
N THR A 212 4.19 4.42 -0.68
CA THR A 212 5.28 5.04 0.09
C THR A 212 4.72 5.72 1.33
N GLU A 213 5.60 6.23 2.18
CA GLU A 213 5.25 7.15 3.26
C GLU A 213 6.25 8.29 3.30
N ASN A 214 5.87 9.44 3.85
CA ASN A 214 6.72 10.62 3.98
C ASN A 214 7.25 10.73 5.41
N LEU A 215 8.55 10.73 5.58
CA LEU A 215 9.18 10.84 6.89
C LEU A 215 9.54 12.28 7.24
N THR A 216 9.83 13.12 6.25
CA THR A 216 10.21 14.51 6.47
C THR A 216 9.13 15.26 7.25
N ASP A 217 7.87 15.21 6.81
CA ASP A 217 6.76 15.91 7.47
C ASP A 217 6.31 15.25 8.79
N ASN A 218 6.71 14.00 9.01
CA ASN A 218 6.23 13.15 10.12
C ASN A 218 7.32 12.79 11.14
N CYS A 219 8.46 13.46 11.11
CA CYS A 219 9.50 13.29 12.10
C CYS A 219 9.07 13.93 13.42
N TYR A 220 8.86 13.12 14.46
CA TYR A 220 8.47 13.58 15.77
C TYR A 220 9.66 14.13 16.54
N MET A 221 9.52 15.33 17.10
CA MET A 221 10.60 16.05 17.80
C MET A 221 10.33 16.27 19.29
N GLY A 222 9.30 15.68 19.85
CA GLY A 222 8.98 15.76 21.29
C GLY A 222 9.49 14.56 22.08
N ASN A 223 9.03 14.46 23.32
CA ASN A 223 9.50 13.47 24.30
C ASN A 223 8.47 12.41 24.69
N ASN A 224 7.34 12.33 24.00
CA ASN A 224 6.36 11.28 24.23
C ASN A 224 6.85 9.95 23.65
N LEU A 225 7.13 8.97 24.54
CA LEU A 225 7.71 7.68 24.16
C LEU A 225 6.81 6.86 23.22
N SER A 226 5.49 7.07 23.24
CA SER A 226 4.57 6.40 22.33
C SER A 226 4.71 6.88 20.87
N MET A 227 5.21 8.10 20.66
CA MET A 227 5.41 8.71 19.36
C MET A 227 6.83 8.57 18.83
N ILE A 228 7.84 8.57 19.71
CA ILE A 228 9.25 8.51 19.32
C ILE A 228 9.61 7.17 18.63
N GLY A 229 8.85 6.11 18.91
CA GLY A 229 9.06 4.79 18.31
C GLY A 229 9.03 4.82 16.79
N THR A 230 8.17 5.64 16.19
CA THR A 230 8.04 5.78 14.73
C THR A 230 9.34 6.28 14.08
N ASN A 231 10.04 7.23 14.69
CA ASN A 231 11.36 7.71 14.23
C ASN A 231 12.41 6.60 14.23
N CYS A 232 12.24 5.60 15.12
CA CYS A 232 13.20 4.49 15.24
C CYS A 232 12.95 3.37 14.23
N TYR A 233 11.69 3.14 13.81
CA TYR A 233 11.34 2.04 12.92
C TYR A 233 11.21 2.45 11.46
N PHE A 234 10.73 3.65 11.17
CA PHE A 234 10.48 4.06 9.80
C PHE A 234 11.74 4.50 9.07
N ARG A 235 11.82 4.12 7.81
CA ARG A 235 12.92 4.45 6.90
C ARG A 235 12.34 4.86 5.56
N VAL A 236 13.08 5.68 4.82
CA VAL A 236 12.70 6.04 3.46
C VAL A 236 12.62 4.78 2.61
N GLY A 237 11.52 4.64 1.91
CA GLY A 237 11.28 3.54 1.01
C GLY A 237 9.96 3.68 0.26
N GLY A 238 9.80 2.85 -0.76
CA GLY A 238 8.59 2.79 -1.55
C GLY A 238 8.61 1.57 -2.45
N ALA A 239 7.44 1.22 -2.95
CA ALA A 239 7.27 0.15 -3.91
C ALA A 239 6.32 0.57 -5.01
N ALA A 240 6.58 0.13 -6.24
CA ALA A 240 5.67 0.26 -7.36
C ALA A 240 5.37 -1.11 -7.96
N MET A 241 4.12 -1.31 -8.37
CA MET A 241 3.63 -2.56 -8.96
C MET A 241 2.84 -2.25 -10.22
N LEU A 242 3.00 -3.07 -11.26
CA LEU A 242 2.15 -3.07 -12.44
C LEU A 242 1.23 -4.28 -12.39
N LEU A 243 -0.07 -4.02 -12.36
CA LEU A 243 -1.13 -5.01 -12.48
C LEU A 243 -1.75 -4.91 -13.87
N THR A 244 -2.16 -6.03 -14.44
CA THR A 244 -2.72 -6.10 -15.78
C THR A 244 -3.88 -7.09 -15.87
N ASN A 245 -4.80 -6.82 -16.79
CA ASN A 245 -5.79 -7.78 -17.29
C ASN A 245 -5.70 -7.94 -18.82
N ARG A 246 -4.62 -7.49 -19.42
CA ARG A 246 -4.40 -7.57 -20.86
C ARG A 246 -3.90 -8.97 -21.23
N SER A 247 -4.52 -9.56 -22.26
CA SER A 247 -4.09 -10.88 -22.78
C SER A 247 -2.70 -10.86 -23.40
N SER A 248 -2.27 -9.73 -23.96
CA SER A 248 -0.93 -9.53 -24.51
C SER A 248 0.20 -9.70 -23.49
N ASP A 249 -0.08 -9.51 -22.21
CA ASP A 249 0.93 -9.49 -21.17
C ASP A 249 1.12 -10.86 -20.48
N LEU A 250 0.24 -11.84 -20.78
CA LEU A 250 0.17 -13.13 -20.09
C LEU A 250 1.48 -13.94 -20.11
N SER A 251 2.30 -13.76 -21.12
CA SER A 251 3.60 -14.44 -21.20
C SER A 251 4.65 -13.89 -20.25
N GLN A 252 4.41 -12.72 -19.66
CA GLN A 252 5.38 -11.99 -18.85
C GLN A 252 4.93 -11.83 -17.39
N VAL A 253 3.68 -12.20 -17.06
CA VAL A 253 3.14 -12.06 -15.69
C VAL A 253 3.81 -13.00 -14.70
N LYS A 254 3.98 -12.53 -13.47
CA LYS A 254 4.60 -13.31 -12.38
C LYS A 254 3.58 -14.10 -11.57
N TYR A 255 2.45 -13.48 -11.24
CA TYR A 255 1.42 -14.05 -10.36
C TYR A 255 0.04 -13.65 -10.85
N GLN A 256 -0.95 -14.51 -10.60
CA GLN A 256 -2.37 -14.16 -10.70
C GLN A 256 -2.88 -13.73 -9.34
N LEU A 257 -3.59 -12.62 -9.28
CA LEU A 257 -4.29 -12.15 -8.09
C LEU A 257 -5.67 -12.80 -8.03
N ILE A 258 -5.79 -13.86 -7.25
CA ILE A 258 -7.04 -14.65 -7.17
C ILE A 258 -8.01 -13.99 -6.19
N HIS A 259 -7.58 -13.73 -4.95
CA HIS A 259 -8.39 -13.15 -3.90
C HIS A 259 -7.70 -11.97 -3.24
N SER A 260 -8.51 -10.98 -2.84
CA SER A 260 -8.13 -9.89 -1.95
C SER A 260 -9.20 -9.81 -0.87
N ILE A 261 -8.80 -9.94 0.38
CA ILE A 261 -9.71 -9.88 1.52
C ILE A 261 -9.33 -8.66 2.35
N ASP A 262 -10.31 -7.79 2.57
CA ASP A 262 -10.17 -6.59 3.39
C ASP A 262 -11.06 -6.72 4.62
N ILE A 263 -10.47 -6.58 5.81
CA ILE A 263 -11.18 -6.53 7.09
C ILE A 263 -11.06 -5.12 7.66
N GLN A 264 -12.18 -4.54 8.08
CA GLN A 264 -12.22 -3.24 8.73
C GLN A 264 -12.62 -3.37 10.19
N THR A 265 -11.68 -3.08 11.09
CA THR A 265 -11.86 -3.23 12.54
C THR A 265 -12.14 -1.90 13.26
N ALA A 266 -12.15 -0.77 12.55
CA ALA A 266 -12.30 0.57 13.12
C ALA A 266 -13.69 0.84 13.78
N SER A 267 -14.64 -0.09 13.68
CA SER A 267 -15.88 -0.04 14.46
C SER A 267 -15.69 -0.32 15.95
N SER A 268 -14.54 -0.91 16.32
CA SER A 268 -14.11 -1.08 17.70
C SER A 268 -13.29 0.15 18.14
N ASP A 269 -13.64 0.77 19.26
CA ASP A 269 -12.91 1.93 19.80
C ASP A 269 -11.45 1.56 20.12
N LEU A 270 -11.20 0.33 20.56
CA LEU A 270 -9.86 -0.18 20.82
C LEU A 270 -9.02 -0.20 19.53
N SER A 271 -9.58 -0.70 18.42
CA SER A 271 -8.88 -0.73 17.12
C SER A 271 -8.74 0.68 16.55
N TYR A 272 -9.78 1.50 16.64
CA TYR A 272 -9.77 2.87 16.15
C TYR A 272 -8.72 3.74 16.83
N SER A 273 -8.55 3.59 18.16
CA SER A 273 -7.60 4.36 18.94
C SER A 273 -6.18 3.79 19.00
N SER A 274 -5.91 2.67 18.32
CA SER A 274 -4.62 1.97 18.41
C SER A 274 -3.46 2.73 17.76
N ILE A 275 -3.73 3.55 16.74
CA ILE A 275 -2.77 4.45 16.08
C ILE A 275 -3.44 5.78 15.84
N ASN A 276 -2.82 6.86 16.35
CA ASN A 276 -3.35 8.22 16.17
C ASN A 276 -2.26 9.20 15.75
N HIS A 277 -2.58 10.06 14.80
CA HIS A 277 -1.80 11.26 14.50
C HIS A 277 -2.33 12.40 15.39
N GLN A 278 -1.50 12.87 16.29
CA GLN A 278 -1.89 13.85 17.30
C GLN A 278 -0.72 14.75 17.72
N GLU A 279 -1.02 15.79 18.49
CA GLU A 279 -0.04 16.63 19.15
C GLU A 279 0.20 16.13 20.57
N ASP A 280 1.42 16.28 21.07
CA ASP A 280 1.74 16.09 22.49
C ASP A 280 1.42 17.35 23.31
N GLU A 281 1.73 17.32 24.60
CA GLU A 281 1.47 18.44 25.52
C GLU A 281 2.25 19.72 25.16
N ASP A 282 3.38 19.58 24.46
CA ASP A 282 4.21 20.69 23.99
C ASP A 282 3.85 21.17 22.58
N GLY A 283 2.84 20.55 21.94
CA GLY A 283 2.37 20.88 20.59
C GLY A 283 3.18 20.24 19.46
N PHE A 284 4.07 19.27 19.74
CA PHE A 284 4.76 18.53 18.70
C PHE A 284 3.87 17.45 18.11
N ARG A 285 3.70 17.46 16.78
CA ARG A 285 2.94 16.46 16.05
C ARG A 285 3.70 15.14 15.93
N GLY A 286 3.01 14.04 16.16
CA GLY A 286 3.58 12.70 16.04
C GLY A 286 2.51 11.63 15.85
N ILE A 287 2.96 10.41 15.59
CA ILE A 287 2.11 9.24 15.46
C ILE A 287 2.25 8.41 16.73
N ALA A 288 1.23 8.45 17.55
CA ALA A 288 1.15 7.64 18.76
C ALA A 288 0.72 6.21 18.38
N VAL A 289 1.48 5.22 18.84
CA VAL A 289 1.19 3.80 18.66
C VAL A 289 1.07 3.18 20.04
N ASN A 290 -0.07 2.57 20.33
CA ASN A 290 -0.29 1.88 21.59
C ASN A 290 -0.27 0.34 21.45
N LYS A 291 -0.33 -0.36 22.57
CA LYS A 291 -0.27 -1.84 22.62
C LYS A 291 -1.49 -2.51 22.02
N ASP A 292 -2.61 -1.79 21.93
CA ASP A 292 -3.87 -2.32 21.39
C ASP A 292 -3.78 -2.63 19.90
N LEU A 293 -2.78 -2.06 19.21
CA LEU A 293 -2.45 -2.42 17.83
C LEU A 293 -2.20 -3.93 17.66
N ILE A 294 -1.50 -4.55 18.62
CA ILE A 294 -1.20 -5.99 18.57
C ILE A 294 -2.49 -6.79 18.74
N VAL A 295 -3.36 -6.38 19.66
CA VAL A 295 -4.67 -7.02 19.89
C VAL A 295 -5.52 -6.93 18.62
N SER A 296 -5.68 -5.70 18.08
CA SER A 296 -6.45 -5.44 16.86
C SER A 296 -5.92 -6.22 15.63
N ALA A 297 -4.61 -6.34 15.49
CA ALA A 297 -4.01 -7.12 14.42
C ALA A 297 -4.29 -8.63 14.58
N THR A 298 -4.28 -9.13 15.81
CA THR A 298 -4.56 -10.56 16.10
C THR A 298 -6.03 -10.90 15.83
N GLU A 299 -6.96 -9.99 16.11
CA GLU A 299 -8.39 -10.18 15.83
C GLU A 299 -8.72 -10.13 14.33
N ALA A 300 -7.88 -9.48 13.53
CA ALA A 300 -8.07 -9.35 12.08
C ALA A 300 -7.54 -10.55 11.27
N ILE A 301 -6.74 -11.43 11.87
CA ILE A 301 -6.15 -12.61 11.24
C ILE A 301 -7.03 -13.84 11.52
#